data_2c859b6ae0a5c61fb016c430decc3bd2
#
_entry.id   2c859b6ae0a5c61fb016c430decc3bd2
#
_cell.length_a   1.000
_cell.length_b   1.000
_cell.length_c   1.000
_cell.angle_alpha   90.00
_cell.angle_beta   90.00
_cell.angle_gamma   90.00
#
_symmetry.space_group_name_H-M   'P 1'
#
loop_
_entity.id
_entity.type
_entity.pdbx_description
1 polymer ?
#
loop_
_entity_poly.entity_id
_entity_poly.type
_entity_poly.pdbx_seq_one_letter_code
_entity_poly.pdbx_strand_id
1 'polypeptide(L)'
;MKIKKGRVPGAVKLLLYAPEGFGKSTFMSKLPDPVFIDTEGSTKQLDVARFGEMMQDWSEILNAVQYVIDNPDCCKTLVIDTADWAEQACIKYTIDQGGSGIKGIEDFGYGKGYVYVQENFQKLLSKLDQVIAQGINVAFTAHAQMRKFEQPDEMGAYDRWELKLSKKDSPVLKEWADIVLFGNYKTLVYEDSKTKSKKAQGGQRVMYATHHPCWDAKNRYGLKDELPFEYEEIAHIFSNTEVPKAEKDPEPEPEKKSKKHKDVKTSIDGVKDPLIEEMSIPDKLKDLMITNKVSSAEIQLLVSTKGIYPMTTPIEDYDPQFIQTALIDQWDRMYELIMDERDAVPFD
;
A
#
# COMPACT_ATOMS: atom_id res chain seq x y z
N MET A 1 9.20 17.12 24.92
CA MET A 1 8.94 16.15 23.85
C MET A 1 7.68 15.39 24.24
N LYS A 2 6.62 15.30 23.38
CA LYS A 2 5.39 14.55 23.70
C LYS A 2 5.38 13.25 22.91
N ILE A 3 5.19 12.13 23.57
CA ILE A 3 5.05 10.80 22.95
C ILE A 3 3.59 10.63 22.54
N LYS A 4 3.34 10.41 21.24
CA LYS A 4 2.00 10.07 20.73
C LYS A 4 1.91 8.53 20.63
N LYS A 5 0.79 7.95 21.09
CA LYS A 5 0.48 6.52 20.96
C LYS A 5 -0.72 6.34 20.00
N GLY A 6 -0.74 5.22 19.27
CA GLY A 6 -1.82 4.85 18.36
C GLY A 6 -1.56 5.24 16.91
N ARG A 7 -2.52 4.94 16.02
CA ARG A 7 -2.46 5.33 14.61
C ARG A 7 -2.54 6.84 14.49
N VAL A 8 -1.71 7.43 13.65
CA VAL A 8 -1.74 8.85 13.33
C VAL A 8 -2.46 8.98 11.98
N PRO A 9 -3.71 9.50 11.95
CA PRO A 9 -4.36 9.82 10.69
C PRO A 9 -3.50 10.83 9.92
N GLY A 10 -3.40 10.65 8.62
CA GLY A 10 -2.60 11.54 7.77
C GLY A 10 -2.92 11.32 6.31
N ALA A 11 -2.46 12.24 5.47
CA ALA A 11 -2.57 12.12 4.04
C ALA A 11 -1.83 10.88 3.52
N VAL A 12 -2.30 10.33 2.40
CA VAL A 12 -1.89 9.05 1.83
C VAL A 12 -0.88 9.27 0.71
N LYS A 13 0.17 8.43 0.68
CA LYS A 13 1.14 8.34 -0.42
C LYS A 13 0.83 7.12 -1.25
N LEU A 14 0.16 7.30 -2.39
CA LEU A 14 -0.25 6.23 -3.30
C LEU A 14 0.68 6.15 -4.52
N LEU A 15 1.10 4.96 -4.88
CA LEU A 15 1.75 4.64 -6.15
C LEU A 15 0.97 3.54 -6.86
N LEU A 16 0.49 3.82 -8.06
CA LEU A 16 -0.17 2.85 -8.94
C LEU A 16 0.66 2.68 -10.21
N TYR A 17 1.13 1.48 -10.47
CA TYR A 17 1.81 1.18 -11.73
C TYR A 17 1.12 0.04 -12.48
N ALA A 18 1.06 0.16 -13.80
CA ALA A 18 0.36 -0.78 -14.65
C ALA A 18 0.87 -0.67 -16.10
N PRO A 19 0.56 -1.63 -16.97
CA PRO A 19 0.82 -1.52 -18.41
C PRO A 19 0.22 -0.24 -19.02
N GLU A 20 0.73 0.13 -20.17
CA GLU A 20 0.22 1.22 -20.97
C GLU A 20 -1.26 1.01 -21.36
N GLY A 21 -2.07 2.06 -21.40
CA GLY A 21 -3.50 1.97 -21.73
C GLY A 21 -4.38 1.27 -20.68
N PHE A 22 -3.86 0.96 -19.50
CA PHE A 22 -4.61 0.24 -18.46
C PHE A 22 -5.74 1.05 -17.81
N GLY A 23 -5.67 2.39 -17.87
CA GLY A 23 -6.66 3.29 -17.28
C GLY A 23 -6.20 3.95 -15.96
N LYS A 24 -4.89 4.09 -15.76
CA LYS A 24 -4.29 4.71 -14.56
C LYS A 24 -4.81 6.12 -14.30
N SER A 25 -4.75 7.00 -15.29
CA SER A 25 -5.21 8.40 -15.19
C SER A 25 -6.70 8.50 -14.85
N THR A 26 -7.54 7.64 -15.48
CA THR A 26 -8.97 7.53 -15.18
C THR A 26 -9.23 7.03 -13.76
N PHE A 27 -8.41 6.12 -13.25
CA PHE A 27 -8.49 5.69 -11.86
C PHE A 27 -8.17 6.85 -10.90
N MET A 28 -7.08 7.57 -11.16
CA MET A 28 -6.67 8.71 -10.34
C MET A 28 -7.64 9.89 -10.39
N SER A 29 -8.41 10.05 -11.47
CA SER A 29 -9.43 11.12 -11.56
C SER A 29 -10.59 10.93 -10.57
N LYS A 30 -10.75 9.73 -10.00
CA LYS A 30 -11.76 9.43 -8.99
C LYS A 30 -11.30 9.69 -7.55
N LEU A 31 -10.03 10.05 -7.33
CA LEU A 31 -9.52 10.43 -6.02
C LEU A 31 -10.20 11.71 -5.49
N PRO A 32 -10.20 11.96 -4.18
CA PRO A 32 -10.80 13.18 -3.62
C PRO A 32 -10.16 14.44 -4.19
N ASP A 33 -10.95 15.29 -4.85
CA ASP A 33 -10.57 16.60 -5.39
C ASP A 33 -9.16 16.62 -6.02
N PRO A 34 -8.93 15.84 -7.10
CA PRO A 34 -7.60 15.65 -7.65
C PRO A 34 -7.17 16.81 -8.53
N VAL A 35 -5.94 17.28 -8.35
CA VAL A 35 -5.23 18.18 -9.26
C VAL A 35 -4.03 17.46 -9.87
N PHE A 36 -3.91 17.50 -11.19
CA PHE A 36 -2.89 16.75 -11.92
C PHE A 36 -1.69 17.63 -12.30
N ILE A 37 -0.50 17.08 -12.09
CA ILE A 37 0.72 17.42 -12.80
C ILE A 37 0.84 16.38 -13.91
N ASP A 38 0.39 16.73 -15.12
CA ASP A 38 0.40 15.82 -16.26
C ASP A 38 1.73 15.93 -17.01
N THR A 39 2.57 14.93 -16.88
CA THR A 39 3.90 14.87 -17.48
C THR A 39 3.93 14.17 -18.84
N GLU A 40 2.85 13.45 -19.18
CA GLU A 40 2.73 12.63 -20.38
C GLU A 40 1.74 13.20 -21.40
N GLY A 41 0.79 14.05 -20.97
CA GLY A 41 -0.30 14.55 -21.80
C GLY A 41 -1.51 13.60 -21.86
N SER A 42 -1.62 12.69 -20.90
CA SER A 42 -2.66 11.65 -20.86
C SER A 42 -4.02 12.14 -20.38
N THR A 43 -4.06 13.29 -19.69
CA THR A 43 -5.28 13.79 -19.05
C THR A 43 -6.18 14.63 -19.96
N LYS A 44 -5.79 14.91 -21.21
CA LYS A 44 -6.52 15.80 -22.15
C LYS A 44 -8.00 15.43 -22.35
N GLN A 45 -8.35 14.15 -22.24
CA GLN A 45 -9.70 13.64 -22.40
C GLN A 45 -10.45 13.45 -21.07
N LEU A 46 -9.84 13.83 -19.94
CA LEU A 46 -10.44 13.73 -18.62
C LEU A 46 -10.93 15.10 -18.15
N ASP A 47 -12.09 15.11 -17.52
CA ASP A 47 -12.62 16.31 -16.84
C ASP A 47 -12.00 16.40 -15.44
N VAL A 48 -10.78 16.97 -15.37
CA VAL A 48 -9.99 17.11 -14.14
C VAL A 48 -9.27 18.44 -14.09
N ALA A 49 -9.02 18.94 -12.89
CA ALA A 49 -8.12 20.07 -12.68
C ALA A 49 -6.66 19.65 -12.93
N ARG A 50 -5.89 20.51 -13.59
CA ARG A 50 -4.47 20.23 -13.90
C ARG A 50 -3.65 21.51 -13.98
N PHE A 51 -2.36 21.39 -13.74
CA PHE A 51 -1.38 22.44 -13.98
C PHE A 51 -0.96 22.45 -15.44
N GLY A 52 -1.38 23.49 -16.20
CA GLY A 52 -1.06 23.59 -17.62
C GLY A 52 -1.66 22.48 -18.49
N GLU A 53 -1.06 22.22 -19.64
CA GLU A 53 -1.49 21.15 -20.56
C GLU A 53 -0.64 19.88 -20.39
N MET A 54 0.68 20.04 -20.38
CA MET A 54 1.66 18.96 -20.20
C MET A 54 2.95 19.55 -19.66
N MET A 55 3.44 19.03 -18.53
CA MET A 55 4.65 19.51 -17.87
C MET A 55 5.84 18.58 -18.15
N GLN A 56 6.76 19.03 -18.99
CA GLN A 56 7.99 18.30 -19.34
C GLN A 56 9.27 18.98 -18.82
N ASP A 57 9.14 20.13 -18.17
CA ASP A 57 10.25 20.80 -17.50
C ASP A 57 10.24 20.49 -16.01
N TRP A 58 11.41 20.06 -15.49
CA TRP A 58 11.56 19.68 -14.09
C TRP A 58 11.30 20.83 -13.14
N SER A 59 11.73 22.06 -13.52
CA SER A 59 11.54 23.24 -12.71
C SER A 59 10.05 23.62 -12.63
N GLU A 60 9.30 23.44 -13.71
CA GLU A 60 7.85 23.66 -13.73
C GLU A 60 7.13 22.65 -12.81
N ILE A 61 7.54 21.37 -12.83
CA ILE A 61 7.00 20.34 -11.91
C ILE A 61 7.26 20.75 -10.46
N LEU A 62 8.48 21.17 -10.12
CA LEU A 62 8.82 21.63 -8.77
C LEU A 62 8.05 22.89 -8.36
N ASN A 63 7.81 23.82 -9.31
CA ASN A 63 7.02 25.02 -9.06
C ASN A 63 5.53 24.69 -8.85
N ALA A 64 4.97 23.74 -9.58
CA ALA A 64 3.60 23.27 -9.36
C ALA A 64 3.43 22.65 -7.98
N VAL A 65 4.39 21.82 -7.54
CA VAL A 65 4.39 21.29 -6.17
C VAL A 65 4.51 22.41 -5.14
N GLN A 66 5.38 23.42 -5.39
CA GLN A 66 5.51 24.58 -4.50
C GLN A 66 4.20 25.37 -4.42
N TYR A 67 3.51 25.55 -5.54
CA TYR A 67 2.21 26.22 -5.55
C TYR A 67 1.19 25.51 -4.65
N VAL A 68 1.15 24.17 -4.65
CA VAL A 68 0.27 23.39 -3.76
C VAL A 68 0.67 23.59 -2.29
N ILE A 69 1.98 23.62 -1.99
CA ILE A 69 2.47 23.90 -0.64
C ILE A 69 2.02 25.29 -0.16
N ASP A 70 2.08 26.29 -1.02
CA ASP A 70 1.73 27.68 -0.70
C ASP A 70 0.20 27.90 -0.68
N ASN A 71 -0.58 27.01 -1.32
CA ASN A 71 -2.03 27.08 -1.44
C ASN A 71 -2.71 25.76 -1.04
N PRO A 72 -2.68 25.34 0.22
CA PRO A 72 -3.12 24.02 0.66
C PRO A 72 -4.62 23.72 0.47
N ASP A 73 -5.43 24.74 0.25
CA ASP A 73 -6.87 24.59 -0.01
C ASP A 73 -7.17 24.36 -1.52
N CYS A 74 -6.15 24.29 -2.41
CA CYS A 74 -6.36 24.18 -3.84
C CYS A 74 -6.78 22.76 -4.29
N CYS A 75 -6.53 21.73 -3.48
CA CYS A 75 -6.90 20.34 -3.76
C CYS A 75 -6.86 19.45 -2.50
N LYS A 76 -7.47 18.28 -2.59
CA LYS A 76 -7.31 17.23 -1.56
C LYS A 76 -6.31 16.15 -1.98
N THR A 77 -5.99 16.07 -3.25
CA THR A 77 -5.03 15.10 -3.80
C THR A 77 -4.23 15.73 -4.93
N LEU A 78 -2.91 15.70 -4.80
CA LEU A 78 -1.99 16.02 -5.90
C LEU A 78 -1.61 14.74 -6.63
N VAL A 79 -1.86 14.67 -7.93
CA VAL A 79 -1.55 13.52 -8.79
C VAL A 79 -0.40 13.86 -9.73
N ILE A 80 0.64 13.03 -9.78
CA ILE A 80 1.73 13.10 -10.75
C ILE A 80 1.56 11.96 -11.75
N ASP A 81 1.24 12.28 -12.98
CA ASP A 81 0.89 11.34 -14.04
C ASP A 81 1.76 11.58 -15.29
N THR A 82 2.87 10.87 -15.46
CA THR A 82 3.37 9.71 -14.73
C THR A 82 4.76 9.95 -14.11
N ALA A 83 5.16 9.13 -13.16
CA ALA A 83 6.47 9.19 -12.50
C ALA A 83 7.63 8.96 -13.48
N ASP A 84 7.48 8.06 -14.45
CA ASP A 84 8.50 7.76 -15.45
C ASP A 84 8.76 8.94 -16.40
N TRP A 85 7.73 9.70 -16.79
CA TRP A 85 7.92 10.92 -17.55
C TRP A 85 8.47 12.07 -16.68
N ALA A 86 8.09 12.15 -15.39
CA ALA A 86 8.70 13.07 -14.46
C ALA A 86 10.20 12.75 -14.26
N GLU A 87 10.60 11.48 -14.21
CA GLU A 87 12.01 11.06 -14.18
C GLU A 87 12.77 11.51 -15.44
N GLN A 88 12.16 11.40 -16.64
CA GLN A 88 12.77 11.89 -17.87
C GLN A 88 13.02 13.41 -17.83
N ALA A 89 12.06 14.19 -17.31
CA ALA A 89 12.26 15.62 -17.09
C ALA A 89 13.41 15.89 -16.08
N CYS A 90 13.53 15.09 -15.02
CA CYS A 90 14.60 15.17 -14.05
C CYS A 90 15.97 14.83 -14.67
N ILE A 91 16.04 13.81 -15.53
CA ILE A 91 17.26 13.45 -16.26
C ILE A 91 17.69 14.59 -17.15
N LYS A 92 16.79 15.14 -17.96
CA LYS A 92 17.08 16.28 -18.82
C LYS A 92 17.59 17.47 -18.03
N TYR A 93 16.90 17.85 -16.97
CA TYR A 93 17.34 18.93 -16.08
C TYR A 93 18.73 18.67 -15.52
N THR A 94 19.04 17.46 -15.09
CA THR A 94 20.35 17.10 -14.55
C THR A 94 21.44 17.25 -15.60
N ILE A 95 21.20 16.84 -16.84
CA ILE A 95 22.12 17.01 -17.95
C ILE A 95 22.38 18.50 -18.22
N ASP A 96 21.32 19.32 -18.27
CA ASP A 96 21.41 20.76 -18.52
C ASP A 96 22.22 21.49 -17.42
N GLN A 97 22.15 21.00 -16.18
CA GLN A 97 22.97 21.53 -15.06
C GLN A 97 24.43 21.10 -15.13
N GLY A 98 24.80 20.10 -15.91
CA GLY A 98 26.16 19.55 -16.01
C GLY A 98 27.14 20.42 -16.77
N GLY A 99 26.69 21.50 -17.41
CA GLY A 99 27.52 22.43 -18.17
C GLY A 99 27.84 21.96 -19.60
N SER A 100 28.65 22.74 -20.32
CA SER A 100 28.86 22.59 -21.77
C SER A 100 29.52 21.28 -22.24
N GLY A 101 30.11 20.52 -21.33
CA GLY A 101 30.75 19.21 -21.61
C GLY A 101 29.82 18.02 -21.49
N ILE A 102 28.62 18.21 -20.93
CA ILE A 102 27.64 17.16 -20.65
C ILE A 102 26.55 17.20 -21.70
N LYS A 103 26.41 16.15 -22.50
CA LYS A 103 25.37 16.01 -23.52
C LYS A 103 24.40 14.86 -23.21
N GLY A 104 24.82 13.94 -22.34
CA GLY A 104 24.05 12.79 -21.90
C GLY A 104 24.39 12.42 -20.45
N ILE A 105 23.54 11.60 -19.86
CA ILE A 105 23.69 11.22 -18.45
C ILE A 105 25.01 10.44 -18.19
N GLU A 106 25.51 9.72 -19.18
CA GLU A 106 26.77 8.96 -19.09
C GLU A 106 28.03 9.87 -19.11
N ASP A 107 27.92 11.11 -19.61
CA ASP A 107 29.05 12.03 -19.71
C ASP A 107 29.54 12.53 -18.34
N PHE A 108 28.74 12.35 -17.28
CA PHE A 108 29.18 12.58 -15.90
C PHE A 108 30.24 11.59 -15.41
N GLY A 109 30.44 10.50 -16.13
CA GLY A 109 31.39 9.43 -15.85
C GLY A 109 31.06 8.60 -14.59
N TYR A 110 31.50 7.36 -14.59
CA TYR A 110 31.37 6.43 -13.46
C TYR A 110 29.96 6.31 -12.87
N GLY A 111 28.90 6.53 -13.68
CA GLY A 111 27.52 6.44 -13.26
C GLY A 111 27.05 7.56 -12.29
N LYS A 112 27.86 8.63 -12.12
CA LYS A 112 27.52 9.77 -11.24
C LYS A 112 26.27 10.51 -11.69
N GLY A 113 26.02 10.58 -13.01
CA GLY A 113 24.83 11.21 -13.56
C GLY A 113 23.54 10.65 -12.95
N TYR A 114 23.43 9.34 -12.84
CA TYR A 114 22.27 8.68 -12.20
C TYR A 114 22.17 8.95 -10.69
N VAL A 115 23.29 9.25 -10.03
CA VAL A 115 23.25 9.68 -8.61
C VAL A 115 22.68 11.09 -8.51
N TYR A 116 23.08 12.00 -9.39
CA TYR A 116 22.53 13.37 -9.42
C TYR A 116 21.05 13.40 -9.78
N VAL A 117 20.60 12.52 -10.68
CA VAL A 117 19.16 12.35 -10.97
C VAL A 117 18.44 11.91 -9.70
N GLN A 118 18.93 10.89 -9.02
CA GLN A 118 18.35 10.40 -7.76
C GLN A 118 18.26 11.49 -6.70
N GLU A 119 19.32 12.28 -6.52
CA GLU A 119 19.34 13.41 -5.57
C GLU A 119 18.27 14.47 -5.94
N ASN A 120 18.11 14.78 -7.23
CA ASN A 120 17.08 15.71 -7.69
C ASN A 120 15.68 15.12 -7.52
N PHE A 121 15.49 13.83 -7.80
CA PHE A 121 14.22 13.14 -7.58
C PHE A 121 13.84 13.08 -6.09
N GLN A 122 14.80 12.85 -5.20
CA GLN A 122 14.59 12.91 -3.75
C GLN A 122 14.19 14.33 -3.27
N LYS A 123 14.68 15.41 -3.92
CA LYS A 123 14.21 16.78 -3.63
C LYS A 123 12.72 16.94 -3.95
N LEU A 124 12.22 16.34 -5.05
CA LEU A 124 10.79 16.31 -5.34
C LEU A 124 10.03 15.60 -4.23
N LEU A 125 10.47 14.39 -3.85
CA LEU A 125 9.79 13.62 -2.78
C LEU A 125 9.79 14.38 -1.45
N SER A 126 10.89 15.09 -1.12
CA SER A 126 10.96 15.93 0.09
C SER A 126 9.99 17.11 0.05
N LYS A 127 9.74 17.71 -1.12
CA LYS A 127 8.68 18.73 -1.29
C LYS A 127 7.29 18.10 -1.16
N LEU A 128 7.08 16.92 -1.72
CA LEU A 128 5.82 16.20 -1.60
C LEU A 128 5.53 15.78 -0.15
N ASP A 129 6.56 15.51 0.67
CA ASP A 129 6.38 15.31 2.11
C ASP A 129 5.82 16.56 2.82
N GLN A 130 6.13 17.77 2.32
CA GLN A 130 5.53 19.00 2.84
C GLN A 130 4.05 19.11 2.42
N VAL A 131 3.68 18.67 1.21
CA VAL A 131 2.27 18.55 0.77
C VAL A 131 1.49 17.58 1.68
N ILE A 132 2.07 16.40 1.94
CA ILE A 132 1.50 15.40 2.87
C ILE A 132 1.32 15.97 4.29
N ALA A 133 2.30 16.75 4.79
CA ALA A 133 2.23 17.37 6.12
C ALA A 133 1.07 18.37 6.27
N GLN A 134 0.56 18.92 5.17
CA GLN A 134 -0.61 19.79 5.12
C GLN A 134 -1.94 19.03 5.02
N GLY A 135 -1.90 17.69 4.96
CA GLY A 135 -3.09 16.85 4.87
C GLY A 135 -3.56 16.58 3.43
N ILE A 136 -2.78 16.94 2.43
CA ILE A 136 -3.08 16.70 1.00
C ILE A 136 -2.48 15.35 0.60
N ASN A 137 -3.30 14.47 0.03
CA ASN A 137 -2.82 13.20 -0.50
C ASN A 137 -1.91 13.40 -1.70
N VAL A 138 -0.94 12.51 -1.89
CA VAL A 138 -0.10 12.49 -3.09
C VAL A 138 -0.22 11.14 -3.76
N ALA A 139 -0.52 11.15 -5.06
CA ALA A 139 -0.64 9.96 -5.86
C ALA A 139 0.30 10.03 -7.08
N PHE A 140 1.01 8.94 -7.33
CA PHE A 140 1.77 8.73 -8.55
C PHE A 140 1.14 7.66 -9.40
N THR A 141 1.09 7.87 -10.70
CA THR A 141 1.00 6.77 -11.67
C THR A 141 2.39 6.47 -12.23
N ALA A 142 2.60 5.23 -12.68
CA ALA A 142 3.81 4.85 -13.41
C ALA A 142 3.48 3.76 -14.43
N HIS A 143 4.27 3.65 -15.50
CA HIS A 143 4.20 2.50 -16.39
C HIS A 143 4.89 1.29 -15.77
N ALA A 144 4.34 0.11 -16.07
CA ALA A 144 4.99 -1.16 -15.80
C ALA A 144 5.81 -1.61 -16.99
N GLN A 145 6.94 -2.25 -16.71
CA GLN A 145 7.77 -2.90 -17.71
C GLN A 145 8.18 -4.30 -17.26
N MET A 146 8.33 -5.21 -18.20
CA MET A 146 8.84 -6.54 -17.92
C MET A 146 10.37 -6.50 -17.90
N ARG A 147 10.98 -7.05 -16.84
CA ARG A 147 12.43 -7.22 -16.72
C ARG A 147 12.76 -8.65 -16.30
N LYS A 148 13.88 -9.15 -16.81
CA LYS A 148 14.46 -10.39 -16.27
C LYS A 148 15.06 -10.13 -14.90
N PHE A 149 14.74 -10.98 -13.96
CA PHE A 149 15.19 -10.93 -12.58
C PHE A 149 15.88 -12.24 -12.20
N GLU A 150 17.01 -12.13 -11.55
CA GLU A 150 17.79 -13.27 -11.04
C GLU A 150 17.96 -13.08 -9.55
N GLN A 151 17.65 -14.10 -8.77
CA GLN A 151 17.93 -14.14 -7.34
C GLN A 151 19.13 -15.04 -7.08
N PRO A 152 20.02 -14.65 -6.14
CA PRO A 152 21.24 -15.44 -5.86
C PRO A 152 20.98 -16.84 -5.32
N ASP A 153 19.82 -17.07 -4.74
CA ASP A 153 19.36 -18.30 -4.08
C ASP A 153 18.41 -19.14 -4.93
N GLU A 154 18.03 -18.67 -6.13
CA GLU A 154 17.16 -19.39 -7.04
C GLU A 154 17.89 -19.79 -8.34
N MET A 155 17.59 -20.98 -8.86
CA MET A 155 18.14 -21.45 -10.14
C MET A 155 17.35 -20.88 -11.30
N GLY A 156 17.92 -19.88 -11.99
CA GLY A 156 17.42 -19.33 -13.24
C GLY A 156 16.82 -17.93 -13.12
N ALA A 157 16.71 -17.27 -14.27
CA ALA A 157 16.09 -15.97 -14.41
C ALA A 157 14.59 -16.12 -14.70
N TYR A 158 13.78 -15.27 -14.13
CA TYR A 158 12.35 -15.17 -14.44
C TYR A 158 11.95 -13.75 -14.83
N ASP A 159 10.82 -13.61 -15.52
CA ASP A 159 10.30 -12.31 -15.93
C ASP A 159 9.48 -11.71 -14.80
N ARG A 160 9.76 -10.42 -14.49
CA ARG A 160 9.10 -9.67 -13.42
C ARG A 160 8.60 -8.33 -13.92
N TRP A 161 7.44 -7.93 -13.45
CA TRP A 161 6.90 -6.59 -13.63
C TRP A 161 7.53 -5.61 -12.65
N GLU A 162 8.08 -4.54 -13.17
CA GLU A 162 8.68 -3.47 -12.38
C GLU A 162 8.19 -2.10 -12.87
N LEU A 163 8.36 -1.08 -12.01
CA LEU A 163 8.17 0.30 -12.45
C LEU A 163 9.13 0.64 -13.59
N LYS A 164 8.64 1.38 -14.57
CA LYS A 164 9.46 1.87 -15.69
C LYS A 164 10.27 3.11 -15.27
N LEU A 165 11.01 2.99 -14.18
CA LEU A 165 11.97 3.97 -13.71
C LEU A 165 13.39 3.38 -13.72
N SER A 166 14.38 4.24 -13.48
CA SER A 166 15.76 3.81 -13.31
C SER A 166 15.91 2.84 -12.13
N LYS A 167 16.99 2.05 -12.12
CA LYS A 167 17.30 1.14 -11.01
C LYS A 167 17.55 1.88 -9.69
N LYS A 168 17.83 3.19 -9.72
CA LYS A 168 18.07 4.02 -8.53
C LYS A 168 16.78 4.66 -8.00
N ASP A 169 15.93 5.16 -8.87
CA ASP A 169 14.74 5.92 -8.48
C ASP A 169 13.54 5.02 -8.16
N SER A 170 13.43 3.87 -8.84
CA SER A 170 12.35 2.91 -8.59
C SER A 170 12.27 2.44 -7.13
N PRO A 171 13.37 2.02 -6.45
CA PRO A 171 13.31 1.67 -5.04
C PRO A 171 12.93 2.85 -4.16
N VAL A 172 13.48 4.03 -4.40
CA VAL A 172 13.23 5.24 -3.60
C VAL A 172 11.75 5.62 -3.62
N LEU A 173 11.11 5.59 -4.79
CA LEU A 173 9.69 5.90 -4.92
C LEU A 173 8.80 4.84 -4.23
N LYS A 174 9.13 3.55 -4.38
CA LYS A 174 8.43 2.45 -3.70
C LYS A 174 8.55 2.52 -2.17
N GLU A 175 9.74 2.87 -1.67
CA GLU A 175 9.96 3.04 -0.23
C GLU A 175 9.18 4.24 0.32
N TRP A 176 9.16 5.35 -0.41
CA TRP A 176 8.47 6.58 -0.03
C TRP A 176 6.94 6.40 0.02
N ALA A 177 6.34 5.61 -0.88
CA ALA A 177 4.91 5.38 -0.93
C ALA A 177 4.41 4.55 0.28
N ASP A 178 3.20 4.82 0.78
CA ASP A 178 2.52 4.00 1.80
C ASP A 178 1.80 2.81 1.19
N ILE A 179 1.28 3.01 -0.03
CA ILE A 179 0.60 2.01 -0.83
C ILE A 179 1.27 1.94 -2.20
N VAL A 180 1.62 0.74 -2.63
CA VAL A 180 2.06 0.44 -4.00
C VAL A 180 1.10 -0.59 -4.57
N LEU A 181 0.36 -0.22 -5.60
CA LEU A 181 -0.59 -1.09 -6.29
C LEU A 181 -0.04 -1.46 -7.68
N PHE A 182 -0.07 -2.74 -8.00
CA PHE A 182 0.24 -3.22 -9.34
C PHE A 182 -1.06 -3.56 -10.08
N GLY A 183 -1.37 -2.81 -11.13
CA GLY A 183 -2.50 -3.08 -12.01
C GLY A 183 -2.13 -4.01 -13.16
N ASN A 184 -2.93 -5.05 -13.42
CA ASN A 184 -2.72 -5.94 -14.56
C ASN A 184 -4.03 -6.58 -15.03
N TYR A 185 -4.00 -7.14 -16.24
CA TYR A 185 -5.10 -7.95 -16.77
C TYR A 185 -5.01 -9.38 -16.24
N LYS A 186 -6.09 -9.88 -15.66
CA LYS A 186 -6.19 -11.28 -15.25
C LYS A 186 -6.53 -12.12 -16.46
N THR A 187 -5.54 -12.85 -16.97
CA THR A 187 -5.67 -13.72 -18.13
C THR A 187 -5.64 -15.17 -17.67
N LEU A 188 -6.71 -15.90 -17.98
CA LEU A 188 -6.75 -17.35 -17.80
C LEU A 188 -6.34 -18.01 -19.12
N VAL A 189 -5.28 -18.80 -19.05
CA VAL A 189 -4.87 -19.61 -20.20
C VAL A 189 -5.36 -21.03 -19.99
N TYR A 190 -6.21 -21.53 -20.89
CA TYR A 190 -6.63 -22.92 -20.88
C TYR A 190 -6.25 -23.62 -22.19
N GLU A 191 -5.98 -24.89 -22.06
CA GLU A 191 -5.67 -25.75 -23.19
C GLU A 191 -6.97 -26.34 -23.74
N ASP A 192 -7.22 -26.11 -25.02
CA ASP A 192 -8.36 -26.69 -25.72
C ASP A 192 -8.13 -28.21 -25.81
N SER A 193 -9.02 -28.98 -25.19
CA SER A 193 -8.92 -30.44 -25.10
C SER A 193 -8.89 -31.16 -26.45
N LYS A 194 -9.39 -30.52 -27.53
CA LYS A 194 -9.44 -31.08 -28.87
C LYS A 194 -8.25 -30.73 -29.73
N THR A 195 -7.76 -29.49 -29.60
CA THR A 195 -6.70 -28.96 -30.49
C THR A 195 -5.34 -28.86 -29.82
N LYS A 196 -5.25 -29.10 -28.48
CA LYS A 196 -4.07 -28.87 -27.65
C LYS A 196 -3.50 -27.46 -27.79
N SER A 197 -4.27 -26.53 -28.36
CA SER A 197 -3.87 -25.14 -28.47
C SER A 197 -4.20 -24.39 -27.17
N LYS A 198 -3.24 -23.56 -26.74
CA LYS A 198 -3.46 -22.66 -25.58
C LYS A 198 -4.28 -21.46 -26.03
N LYS A 199 -5.44 -21.26 -25.41
CA LYS A 199 -6.32 -20.12 -25.63
C LYS A 199 -6.31 -19.26 -24.38
N ALA A 200 -6.10 -17.95 -24.55
CA ALA A 200 -6.24 -16.97 -23.48
C ALA A 200 -7.68 -16.50 -23.44
N GLN A 201 -8.31 -16.57 -22.28
CA GLN A 201 -9.58 -15.94 -21.99
C GLN A 201 -9.42 -15.09 -20.73
N GLY A 202 -9.98 -13.89 -20.75
CA GLY A 202 -9.87 -12.98 -19.64
C GLY A 202 -9.79 -11.55 -20.16
N GLY A 203 -9.31 -10.64 -19.33
CA GLY A 203 -9.23 -9.21 -19.63
C GLY A 203 -9.85 -8.40 -18.51
N GLN A 204 -10.27 -9.05 -17.42
CA GLN A 204 -10.65 -8.34 -16.22
C GLN A 204 -9.43 -7.60 -15.68
N ARG A 205 -9.60 -6.30 -15.46
CA ARG A 205 -8.58 -5.47 -14.81
C ARG A 205 -8.63 -5.69 -13.31
N VAL A 206 -7.48 -6.02 -12.74
CA VAL A 206 -7.30 -6.20 -11.29
C VAL A 206 -6.11 -5.36 -10.80
N MET A 207 -6.06 -5.10 -9.50
CA MET A 207 -4.91 -4.51 -8.84
C MET A 207 -4.47 -5.40 -7.70
N TYR A 208 -3.16 -5.58 -7.60
CA TYR A 208 -2.52 -6.37 -6.55
C TYR A 208 -1.92 -5.43 -5.50
N ALA A 209 -2.24 -5.69 -4.24
CA ALA A 209 -1.78 -4.90 -3.11
C ALA A 209 -0.70 -5.62 -2.28
N THR A 210 -0.43 -6.88 -2.57
CA THR A 210 0.56 -7.71 -1.88
C THR A 210 1.70 -8.10 -2.81
N HIS A 211 2.93 -8.04 -2.27
CA HIS A 211 4.16 -8.43 -2.97
C HIS A 211 4.07 -9.87 -3.50
N HIS A 212 4.63 -10.07 -4.70
CA HIS A 212 4.75 -11.38 -5.35
C HIS A 212 6.10 -11.46 -6.06
N PRO A 213 6.73 -12.63 -6.25
CA PRO A 213 7.97 -12.71 -7.02
C PRO A 213 7.92 -12.01 -8.40
N CYS A 214 6.77 -12.05 -9.08
CA CYS A 214 6.59 -11.42 -10.40
C CYS A 214 6.25 -9.93 -10.37
N TRP A 215 5.99 -9.30 -9.22
CA TRP A 215 5.72 -7.86 -9.10
C TRP A 215 5.94 -7.35 -7.67
N ASP A 216 6.17 -6.04 -7.55
CA ASP A 216 6.18 -5.35 -6.26
C ASP A 216 4.80 -4.80 -5.94
N ALA A 217 4.40 -4.92 -4.68
CA ALA A 217 3.26 -4.21 -4.11
C ALA A 217 3.51 -3.96 -2.62
N LYS A 218 2.80 -2.99 -2.04
CA LYS A 218 2.94 -2.58 -0.64
C LYS A 218 1.60 -2.12 -0.11
N ASN A 219 1.22 -2.61 1.06
CA ASN A 219 -0.08 -2.33 1.65
C ASN A 219 0.05 -2.14 3.16
N ARG A 220 -0.19 -0.91 3.64
CA ARG A 220 -0.20 -0.56 5.07
C ARG A 220 -1.62 -0.38 5.62
N TYR A 221 -2.65 -0.60 4.80
CA TYR A 221 -4.04 -0.29 5.12
C TYR A 221 -4.95 -1.51 5.21
N GLY A 222 -4.38 -2.72 5.10
CA GLY A 222 -5.12 -3.97 5.23
C GLY A 222 -6.02 -4.30 4.02
N LEU A 223 -5.63 -3.84 2.82
CA LEU A 223 -6.30 -4.25 1.59
C LEU A 223 -6.14 -5.74 1.34
N LYS A 224 -7.10 -6.36 0.64
CA LYS A 224 -6.96 -7.72 0.12
C LYS A 224 -5.82 -7.81 -0.90
N ASP A 225 -5.27 -9.00 -1.08
CA ASP A 225 -4.13 -9.23 -1.99
C ASP A 225 -4.45 -8.86 -3.44
N GLU A 226 -5.63 -9.21 -3.92
CA GLU A 226 -6.17 -8.90 -5.24
C GLU A 226 -7.52 -8.19 -5.11
N LEU A 227 -7.70 -7.11 -5.85
CA LEU A 227 -8.89 -6.28 -5.88
C LEU A 227 -9.30 -6.02 -7.33
N PRO A 228 -10.60 -5.85 -7.64
CA PRO A 228 -11.04 -5.23 -8.88
C PRO A 228 -10.33 -3.89 -9.08
N PHE A 229 -10.04 -3.52 -10.33
CA PHE A 229 -9.43 -2.23 -10.64
C PHE A 229 -10.48 -1.11 -10.61
N GLU A 230 -10.97 -0.82 -9.42
CA GLU A 230 -12.00 0.18 -9.15
C GLU A 230 -11.60 1.02 -7.93
N TYR A 231 -11.86 2.33 -7.99
CA TYR A 231 -11.50 3.26 -6.92
C TYR A 231 -12.24 2.92 -5.61
N GLU A 232 -13.46 2.46 -5.71
CA GLU A 232 -14.36 2.12 -4.60
C GLU A 232 -13.71 1.13 -3.62
N GLU A 233 -12.84 0.26 -4.12
CA GLU A 233 -12.09 -0.72 -3.30
C GLU A 233 -11.09 -0.08 -2.33
N ILE A 234 -10.60 1.12 -2.66
CA ILE A 234 -9.62 1.86 -1.84
C ILE A 234 -10.15 3.18 -1.29
N ALA A 235 -11.39 3.57 -1.62
CA ALA A 235 -11.97 4.86 -1.23
C ALA A 235 -11.97 5.10 0.28
N HIS A 236 -12.17 4.04 1.07
CA HIS A 236 -12.18 4.10 2.54
C HIS A 236 -10.86 4.59 3.15
N ILE A 237 -9.73 4.43 2.44
CA ILE A 237 -8.41 4.87 2.89
C ILE A 237 -8.33 6.40 2.90
N PHE A 238 -8.96 7.04 1.93
CA PHE A 238 -8.96 8.50 1.76
C PHE A 238 -10.03 9.20 2.60
N SER A 239 -11.01 8.47 3.11
CA SER A 239 -12.08 9.03 3.96
C SER A 239 -11.61 9.40 5.37
N ASN A 240 -10.49 8.81 5.84
CA ASN A 240 -9.93 9.02 7.17
C ASN A 240 -8.90 10.15 7.23
N THR A 241 -8.77 10.94 6.18
CA THR A 241 -7.77 12.02 6.06
C THR A 241 -8.23 13.37 6.61
N GLU A 242 -9.41 13.46 7.24
CA GLU A 242 -9.79 14.68 7.95
C GLU A 242 -8.84 14.90 9.13
N VAL A 243 -7.87 15.78 8.94
CA VAL A 243 -7.10 16.36 10.04
C VAL A 243 -8.11 17.14 10.87
N PRO A 244 -8.27 16.86 12.19
CA PRO A 244 -9.12 17.70 13.03
C PRO A 244 -8.60 19.13 12.92
N LYS A 245 -9.40 20.05 12.36
CA LYS A 245 -9.10 21.48 12.43
C LYS A 245 -8.79 21.78 13.87
N ALA A 246 -7.64 22.40 14.13
CA ALA A 246 -7.24 22.82 15.46
C ALA A 246 -8.38 23.69 16.00
N GLU A 247 -9.16 23.15 16.94
CA GLU A 247 -10.09 23.93 17.73
C GLU A 247 -9.27 24.97 18.46
N LYS A 248 -9.63 26.25 18.25
CA LYS A 248 -9.10 27.35 19.04
C LYS A 248 -9.44 27.02 20.49
N ASP A 249 -8.42 27.02 21.34
CA ASP A 249 -8.60 26.85 22.78
C ASP A 249 -9.73 27.74 23.31
N PRO A 250 -10.74 27.19 23.96
CA PRO A 250 -11.67 28.00 24.73
C PRO A 250 -10.97 28.49 26.01
N GLU A 251 -11.15 29.78 26.31
CA GLU A 251 -10.72 30.41 27.54
C GLU A 251 -11.21 29.62 28.78
N PRO A 252 -10.48 29.61 29.88
CA PRO A 252 -10.79 28.78 31.03
C PRO A 252 -11.96 29.39 31.86
N GLU A 253 -13.06 28.67 31.92
CA GLU A 253 -14.10 28.93 32.96
C GLU A 253 -13.80 28.09 34.22
N PRO A 254 -14.22 28.62 35.42
CA PRO A 254 -13.64 28.24 36.70
C PRO A 254 -14.17 26.92 37.28
N GLU A 255 -13.29 26.29 38.03
CA GLU A 255 -13.48 25.05 38.81
C GLU A 255 -14.76 25.00 39.64
N LYS A 256 -15.49 23.90 39.56
CA LYS A 256 -16.37 23.43 40.65
C LYS A 256 -15.90 22.08 41.16
N LYS A 257 -15.62 22.11 42.46
CA LYS A 257 -15.09 21.02 43.31
C LYS A 257 -16.06 19.85 43.51
N SER A 258 -15.46 18.67 43.51
CA SER A 258 -15.68 17.50 44.38
C SER A 258 -17.03 16.78 44.43
N LYS A 259 -17.00 15.47 44.28
CA LYS A 259 -17.28 14.51 45.37
C LYS A 259 -16.95 13.06 44.99
N LYS A 260 -16.02 12.52 45.82
CA LYS A 260 -15.95 11.20 46.46
C LYS A 260 -16.08 9.88 45.66
N HIS A 261 -14.96 9.14 45.74
CA HIS A 261 -14.78 7.68 45.74
C HIS A 261 -16.01 6.86 46.17
N LYS A 262 -16.22 5.77 45.42
CA LYS A 262 -16.61 4.48 46.02
C LYS A 262 -15.84 3.38 45.30
N ASP A 263 -15.07 2.66 46.09
CA ASP A 263 -14.43 1.39 45.75
C ASP A 263 -15.47 0.38 45.28
N VAL A 264 -15.20 -0.30 44.16
CA VAL A 264 -15.83 -1.57 43.83
C VAL A 264 -14.73 -2.52 43.42
N LYS A 265 -14.66 -3.58 44.18
CA LYS A 265 -13.75 -4.72 44.11
C LYS A 265 -13.81 -5.37 42.73
N THR A 266 -12.63 -5.65 42.24
CA THR A 266 -12.32 -6.53 41.11
C THR A 266 -12.86 -7.95 41.34
N SER A 267 -13.78 -8.38 40.49
CA SER A 267 -13.99 -9.79 40.17
C SER A 267 -13.69 -9.95 38.68
N ILE A 268 -12.69 -10.76 38.41
CA ILE A 268 -12.25 -11.15 37.08
C ILE A 268 -13.22 -12.23 36.60
N ASP A 269 -14.20 -11.83 35.80
CA ASP A 269 -15.00 -12.78 35.00
C ASP A 269 -14.79 -12.49 33.53
N GLY A 270 -14.66 -13.59 32.76
CA GLY A 270 -14.14 -13.70 31.41
C GLY A 270 -14.58 -12.64 30.42
N VAL A 271 -13.61 -12.08 29.74
CA VAL A 271 -13.83 -11.32 28.52
C VAL A 271 -14.32 -12.30 27.44
N LYS A 272 -15.63 -12.30 27.18
CA LYS A 272 -16.20 -12.98 26.02
C LYS A 272 -15.73 -12.21 24.79
N ASP A 273 -15.02 -12.88 23.90
CA ASP A 273 -14.68 -12.32 22.59
C ASP A 273 -15.90 -12.51 21.66
N PRO A 274 -16.65 -11.43 21.34
CA PRO A 274 -17.89 -11.52 20.56
C PRO A 274 -17.64 -12.07 19.15
N LEU A 275 -16.43 -12.00 18.64
CA LEU A 275 -16.07 -12.54 17.32
C LEU A 275 -16.06 -14.06 17.27
N ILE A 276 -15.71 -14.75 18.36
CA ILE A 276 -15.66 -16.22 18.41
C ILE A 276 -17.08 -16.79 18.52
N GLU A 277 -17.98 -16.11 19.25
CA GLU A 277 -19.38 -16.56 19.41
C GLU A 277 -20.17 -16.53 18.08
N GLU A 278 -19.82 -15.62 17.16
CA GLU A 278 -20.49 -15.47 15.84
C GLU A 278 -19.95 -16.43 14.76
N MET A 279 -18.81 -17.10 15.00
CA MET A 279 -18.22 -18.01 14.02
C MET A 279 -19.06 -19.26 13.78
N SER A 280 -19.12 -19.76 12.54
CA SER A 280 -19.84 -20.98 12.17
C SER A 280 -19.00 -22.25 12.35
N ILE A 281 -18.45 -22.44 13.56
CA ILE A 281 -17.61 -23.59 13.96
C ILE A 281 -18.27 -24.38 15.11
N PRO A 282 -17.87 -25.63 15.38
CA PRO A 282 -18.45 -26.44 16.46
C PRO A 282 -18.32 -25.76 17.83
N ASP A 283 -19.39 -25.77 18.63
CA ASP A 283 -19.46 -25.13 19.95
C ASP A 283 -18.33 -25.58 20.89
N LYS A 284 -17.95 -26.86 20.82
CA LYS A 284 -16.83 -27.40 21.61
C LYS A 284 -15.49 -26.71 21.28
N LEU A 285 -15.27 -26.34 20.01
CA LEU A 285 -14.07 -25.58 19.61
C LEU A 285 -14.14 -24.15 20.13
N LYS A 286 -15.31 -23.51 20.04
CA LYS A 286 -15.54 -22.17 20.59
C LYS A 286 -15.22 -22.12 22.09
N ASP A 287 -15.75 -23.09 22.86
CA ASP A 287 -15.51 -23.18 24.29
C ASP A 287 -14.02 -23.35 24.62
N LEU A 288 -13.29 -24.17 23.85
CA LEU A 288 -11.86 -24.38 24.02
C LEU A 288 -11.07 -23.09 23.70
N MET A 289 -11.41 -22.39 22.64
CA MET A 289 -10.79 -21.13 22.25
C MET A 289 -11.02 -20.04 23.31
N ILE A 290 -12.26 -19.88 23.78
CA ILE A 290 -12.62 -18.88 24.80
C ILE A 290 -11.94 -19.19 26.13
N THR A 291 -11.99 -20.46 26.59
CA THR A 291 -11.43 -20.88 27.87
C THR A 291 -9.91 -20.66 27.91
N ASN A 292 -9.21 -20.96 26.82
CA ASN A 292 -7.75 -20.87 26.73
C ASN A 292 -7.27 -19.53 26.14
N LYS A 293 -8.18 -18.60 25.82
CA LYS A 293 -7.87 -17.28 25.23
C LYS A 293 -7.07 -17.40 23.93
N VAL A 294 -7.47 -18.32 23.08
CA VAL A 294 -6.86 -18.56 21.77
C VAL A 294 -7.74 -17.94 20.69
N SER A 295 -7.14 -17.09 19.87
CA SER A 295 -7.82 -16.42 18.74
C SER A 295 -7.86 -17.32 17.50
N SER A 296 -8.78 -17.03 16.57
CA SER A 296 -8.84 -17.69 15.26
C SER A 296 -7.55 -17.52 14.46
N ALA A 297 -6.92 -16.34 14.55
CA ALA A 297 -5.68 -16.03 13.87
C ALA A 297 -4.51 -16.93 14.33
N GLU A 298 -4.43 -17.29 15.62
CA GLU A 298 -3.39 -18.16 16.13
C GLU A 298 -3.57 -19.60 15.65
N ILE A 299 -4.79 -20.10 15.58
CA ILE A 299 -5.08 -21.42 15.00
C ILE A 299 -4.73 -21.42 13.51
N GLN A 300 -5.13 -20.40 12.75
CA GLN A 300 -4.82 -20.28 11.34
C GLN A 300 -3.31 -20.21 11.09
N LEU A 301 -2.59 -19.45 11.90
CA LEU A 301 -1.12 -19.36 11.84
C LEU A 301 -0.48 -20.72 12.05
N LEU A 302 -0.83 -21.43 13.12
CA LEU A 302 -0.25 -22.74 13.42
C LEU A 302 -0.56 -23.77 12.33
N VAL A 303 -1.81 -23.81 11.85
CA VAL A 303 -2.24 -24.73 10.78
C VAL A 303 -1.55 -24.42 9.46
N SER A 304 -1.30 -23.15 9.16
CA SER A 304 -0.56 -22.68 7.98
C SER A 304 0.92 -23.02 8.07
N THR A 305 1.55 -22.82 9.23
CA THR A 305 2.96 -23.19 9.47
C THR A 305 3.21 -24.68 9.30
N LYS A 306 2.19 -25.52 9.59
CA LYS A 306 2.23 -26.97 9.32
C LYS A 306 1.91 -27.34 7.87
N GLY A 307 1.61 -26.36 7.00
CA GLY A 307 1.33 -26.58 5.58
C GLY A 307 0.00 -27.29 5.28
N ILE A 308 -0.96 -27.29 6.23
CA ILE A 308 -2.24 -28.02 6.10
C ILE A 308 -3.27 -27.17 5.35
N TYR A 309 -3.43 -25.90 5.75
CA TYR A 309 -4.27 -24.92 5.08
C TYR A 309 -3.51 -23.59 4.92
N PRO A 310 -3.76 -22.81 3.86
CA PRO A 310 -3.28 -21.44 3.76
C PRO A 310 -3.74 -20.58 4.94
N MET A 311 -2.91 -19.64 5.39
CA MET A 311 -3.23 -18.75 6.52
C MET A 311 -4.52 -17.91 6.30
N THR A 312 -4.89 -17.69 5.05
CA THR A 312 -6.08 -16.95 4.65
C THR A 312 -7.37 -17.77 4.66
N THR A 313 -7.29 -19.09 4.89
CA THR A 313 -8.48 -19.94 4.93
C THR A 313 -9.15 -19.79 6.29
N PRO A 314 -10.42 -19.31 6.38
CA PRO A 314 -11.16 -19.25 7.64
C PRO A 314 -11.32 -20.65 8.27
N ILE A 315 -11.34 -20.72 9.60
CA ILE A 315 -11.52 -22.02 10.31
C ILE A 315 -12.85 -22.68 9.94
N GLU A 316 -13.85 -21.90 9.58
CA GLU A 316 -15.17 -22.33 9.13
C GLU A 316 -15.13 -23.15 7.83
N ASP A 317 -14.10 -22.91 7.01
CA ASP A 317 -13.89 -23.59 5.72
C ASP A 317 -12.96 -24.81 5.84
N TYR A 318 -12.52 -25.16 7.05
CA TYR A 318 -11.71 -26.36 7.27
C TYR A 318 -12.58 -27.62 7.18
N ASP A 319 -11.98 -28.71 6.74
CA ASP A 319 -12.65 -30.00 6.74
C ASP A 319 -13.21 -30.35 8.13
N PRO A 320 -14.50 -30.68 8.27
CA PRO A 320 -15.12 -30.97 9.56
C PRO A 320 -14.44 -32.10 10.34
N GLN A 321 -13.86 -33.09 9.63
CA GLN A 321 -13.13 -34.18 10.25
C GLN A 321 -11.78 -33.67 10.79
N PHE A 322 -11.12 -32.75 10.08
CA PHE A 322 -9.89 -32.10 10.57
C PHE A 322 -10.16 -31.25 11.81
N ILE A 323 -11.26 -30.48 11.82
CA ILE A 323 -11.66 -29.71 13.01
C ILE A 323 -11.85 -30.63 14.20
N GLN A 324 -12.58 -31.74 14.03
CA GLN A 324 -12.83 -32.67 15.13
C GLN A 324 -11.56 -33.35 15.62
N THR A 325 -10.76 -33.94 14.71
CA THR A 325 -9.64 -34.82 15.10
C THR A 325 -8.37 -34.07 15.46
N ALA A 326 -8.08 -32.94 14.79
CA ALA A 326 -6.84 -32.19 15.00
C ALA A 326 -7.02 -31.01 15.95
N LEU A 327 -8.14 -30.26 15.85
CA LEU A 327 -8.32 -29.07 16.66
C LEU A 327 -9.03 -29.35 17.98
N ILE A 328 -10.02 -30.28 18.01
CA ILE A 328 -10.80 -30.56 19.22
C ILE A 328 -10.19 -31.71 20.03
N ASP A 329 -9.96 -32.87 19.40
CA ASP A 329 -9.56 -34.08 20.12
C ASP A 329 -8.08 -34.04 20.54
N GLN A 330 -7.26 -33.21 19.88
CA GLN A 330 -5.84 -32.98 20.22
C GLN A 330 -5.58 -31.55 20.73
N TRP A 331 -6.58 -30.92 21.35
CA TRP A 331 -6.50 -29.53 21.79
C TRP A 331 -5.30 -29.23 22.68
N ASP A 332 -4.98 -30.11 23.65
CA ASP A 332 -3.86 -29.90 24.57
C ASP A 332 -2.53 -29.74 23.82
N ARG A 333 -2.32 -30.56 22.79
CA ARG A 333 -1.11 -30.49 21.95
C ARG A 333 -1.11 -29.25 21.04
N MET A 334 -2.29 -28.87 20.52
CA MET A 334 -2.45 -27.65 19.74
C MET A 334 -2.16 -26.41 20.58
N TYR A 335 -2.67 -26.40 21.81
CA TYR A 335 -2.47 -25.31 22.76
C TYR A 335 -1.00 -25.15 23.15
N GLU A 336 -0.27 -26.25 23.44
CA GLU A 336 1.17 -26.22 23.68
C GLU A 336 1.92 -25.57 22.51
N LEU A 337 1.63 -25.96 21.27
CA LEU A 337 2.26 -25.39 20.08
C LEU A 337 1.94 -23.89 19.90
N ILE A 338 0.72 -23.45 20.22
CA ILE A 338 0.35 -22.03 20.19
C ILE A 338 1.12 -21.24 21.25
N MET A 339 1.31 -21.82 22.45
CA MET A 339 2.08 -21.17 23.51
C MET A 339 3.56 -21.07 23.14
N ASP A 340 4.14 -22.10 22.54
CA ASP A 340 5.52 -22.07 22.02
C ASP A 340 5.71 -20.97 20.97
N GLU A 341 4.74 -20.77 20.07
CA GLU A 341 4.75 -19.69 19.07
C GLU A 341 4.62 -18.29 19.72
N ARG A 342 3.83 -18.16 20.79
CA ARG A 342 3.73 -16.90 21.57
C ARG A 342 5.06 -16.54 22.22
N ASP A 343 5.77 -17.53 22.77
CA ASP A 343 7.06 -17.34 23.45
C ASP A 343 8.21 -17.09 22.45
N ALA A 344 8.05 -17.53 21.19
CA ALA A 344 9.04 -17.33 20.13
C ALA A 344 9.05 -15.93 19.53
N VAL A 345 8.05 -15.09 19.82
CA VAL A 345 7.97 -13.68 19.38
C VAL A 345 8.34 -12.79 20.58
N PRO A 346 9.60 -12.34 20.72
CA PRO A 346 9.95 -11.39 21.77
C PRO A 346 9.32 -10.03 21.44
N PHE A 347 8.32 -9.65 22.21
CA PHE A 347 7.88 -8.26 22.29
C PHE A 347 8.79 -7.53 23.30
N ASP A 348 9.85 -6.88 22.78
CA ASP A 348 10.55 -5.80 23.45
C ASP A 348 10.12 -4.45 22.89
#